data_2b630c619bb30885268e5f492f2ce4f0
#
_entry.id   2b630c619bb30885268e5f492f2ce4f0
#
_cell.length_a   1.000
_cell.length_b   1.000
_cell.length_c   1.000
_cell.angle_alpha   90.00
_cell.angle_beta   90.00
_cell.angle_gamma   90.00
#
_symmetry.space_group_name_H-M   'P 1'
#
loop_
_entity.id
_entity.type
_entity.pdbx_description
1 polymer ?
#
loop_
_entity_poly.entity_id
_entity_poly.type
_entity_poly.pdbx_seq_one_letter_code
_entity_poly.pdbx_strand_id
1 'polypeptide(L)'
;MILPVLLALGTAEAADAAKGKATYTANCMACHGTAADGKGPAAMALDPKPTDFTSAAFWADASKPELKKVIKTGKPGTPMAPFPQLSDDDVANLIAYLESFKPSDE
;
A
#
# COMPACT_ATOMS: atom_id res chain seq x y z
N MET A 1 -1.34 10.93 45.86
CA MET A 1 -2.21 10.53 44.92
C MET A 1 -1.60 10.55 43.55
N ILE A 2 -1.60 9.46 42.94
CA ILE A 2 -0.93 9.32 41.75
C ILE A 2 -1.80 9.27 40.61
N LEU A 3 -1.65 10.14 39.76
CA LEU A 3 -2.30 10.14 38.60
C LEU A 3 -1.71 9.20 37.70
N PRO A 4 -2.44 8.30 37.27
CA PRO A 4 -1.99 7.42 36.30
C PRO A 4 -1.72 8.26 35.10
N VAL A 5 -0.61 8.35 34.81
CA VAL A 5 -0.25 9.00 33.69
C VAL A 5 -0.66 8.18 32.56
N LEU A 6 -1.65 8.55 32.09
CA LEU A 6 -1.99 8.05 30.93
C LEU A 6 -1.15 8.54 29.92
N LEU A 7 -0.33 7.90 29.68
CA LEU A 7 0.47 8.12 28.69
C LEU A 7 -0.15 7.82 27.49
N ALA A 8 -0.63 8.76 27.01
CA ALA A 8 -0.74 8.81 25.65
C ALA A 8 0.54 8.51 25.07
N LEU A 9 0.98 7.48 25.34
CA LEU A 9 2.10 7.13 24.91
C LEU A 9 2.16 6.99 23.57
N GLY A 10 2.76 7.79 23.00
CA GLY A 10 3.32 7.53 21.80
C GLY A 10 2.71 6.43 21.04
N THR A 11 1.50 6.41 21.03
CA THR A 11 0.87 5.49 20.29
C THR A 11 1.08 5.91 18.90
N ALA A 12 1.89 5.19 18.25
CA ALA A 12 1.91 5.22 16.84
C ALA A 12 0.46 5.11 16.44
N GLU A 13 -0.08 6.12 15.84
CA GLU A 13 -1.42 6.01 15.35
C GLU A 13 -1.48 4.87 14.39
N ALA A 14 -2.46 4.05 14.51
CA ALA A 14 -2.68 2.99 13.58
C ALA A 14 -2.81 3.58 12.18
N ALA A 15 -2.27 2.92 11.21
CA ALA A 15 -2.36 3.36 9.84
C ALA A 15 -3.83 3.48 9.41
N ASP A 16 -4.12 4.53 8.65
CA ASP A 16 -5.47 4.86 8.26
C ASP A 16 -5.74 4.46 6.82
N ALA A 17 -6.51 3.41 6.62
CA ALA A 17 -6.82 2.92 5.28
C ALA A 17 -7.65 3.91 4.46
N ALA A 18 -8.47 4.74 5.09
CA ALA A 18 -9.24 5.74 4.35
C ALA A 18 -8.33 6.81 3.75
N LYS A 19 -7.29 7.21 4.48
CA LYS A 19 -6.29 8.12 3.94
C LYS A 19 -5.47 7.42 2.87
N GLY A 20 -5.19 6.14 3.05
CA GLY A 20 -4.48 5.35 2.07
C GLY A 20 -5.24 5.23 0.76
N LYS A 21 -6.57 5.18 0.82
CA LYS A 21 -7.40 5.16 -0.37
C LYS A 21 -7.20 6.43 -1.20
N ALA A 22 -7.13 7.58 -0.56
CA ALA A 22 -6.90 8.84 -1.26
C ALA A 22 -5.54 8.84 -1.95
N THR A 23 -4.51 8.36 -1.27
CA THR A 23 -3.16 8.26 -1.84
C THR A 23 -3.15 7.28 -3.03
N TYR A 24 -3.83 6.16 -2.88
CA TYR A 24 -3.94 5.15 -3.93
C TYR A 24 -4.63 5.71 -5.17
N THR A 25 -5.75 6.38 -4.97
CA THR A 25 -6.52 6.94 -6.08
C THR A 25 -5.70 7.96 -6.87
N ALA A 26 -4.92 8.76 -6.18
CA ALA A 26 -4.12 9.79 -6.83
C ALA A 26 -2.88 9.25 -7.54
N ASN A 27 -2.30 8.15 -7.06
CA ASN A 27 -0.98 7.73 -7.51
C ASN A 27 -0.88 6.32 -8.10
N CYS A 28 -1.80 5.46 -7.78
CA CYS A 28 -1.65 4.03 -8.07
C CYS A 28 -2.73 3.46 -8.98
N MET A 29 -3.89 4.08 -8.97
CA MET A 29 -5.08 3.51 -9.62
C MET A 29 -4.96 3.38 -11.13
N ALA A 30 -4.22 4.27 -11.78
CA ALA A 30 -4.10 4.21 -13.23
C ALA A 30 -3.52 2.88 -13.72
N CYS A 31 -2.62 2.29 -12.95
CA CYS A 31 -2.01 1.01 -13.30
C CYS A 31 -2.64 -0.15 -12.54
N HIS A 32 -2.81 0.00 -11.24
CA HIS A 32 -3.29 -1.10 -10.40
C HIS A 32 -4.81 -1.29 -10.42
N GLY A 33 -5.55 -0.30 -10.90
CA GLY A 33 -7.01 -0.40 -11.07
C GLY A 33 -7.81 0.01 -9.86
N THR A 34 -9.09 0.28 -10.05
CA THR A 34 -9.98 0.65 -8.95
C THR A 34 -10.22 -0.51 -7.99
N ALA A 35 -10.15 -1.74 -8.51
CA ALA A 35 -10.31 -2.94 -7.69
C ALA A 35 -8.96 -3.48 -7.22
N ALA A 36 -7.89 -2.78 -7.48
CA ALA A 36 -6.52 -3.17 -7.10
C ALA A 36 -6.09 -4.52 -7.66
N ASP A 37 -6.68 -4.93 -8.77
CA ASP A 37 -6.44 -6.22 -9.39
C ASP A 37 -5.38 -6.18 -10.50
N GLY A 38 -4.70 -5.06 -10.65
CA GLY A 38 -3.67 -4.91 -11.66
C GLY A 38 -4.20 -4.60 -13.05
N LYS A 39 -5.50 -4.30 -13.17
CA LYS A 39 -6.14 -4.07 -14.46
C LYS A 39 -6.58 -2.63 -14.67
N GLY A 40 -5.74 -1.70 -14.25
CA GLY A 40 -6.02 -0.29 -14.48
C GLY A 40 -5.96 0.07 -15.95
N PRO A 41 -6.45 1.27 -16.30
CA PRO A 41 -6.46 1.68 -17.71
C PRO A 41 -5.09 1.66 -18.38
N ALA A 42 -4.03 1.91 -17.64
CA ALA A 42 -2.68 1.89 -18.21
C ALA A 42 -2.04 0.51 -18.21
N ALA A 43 -2.67 -0.49 -17.58
CA ALA A 43 -2.03 -1.80 -17.37
C ALA A 43 -1.74 -2.56 -18.66
N MET A 44 -2.57 -2.39 -19.66
CA MET A 44 -2.39 -3.14 -20.90
C MET A 44 -1.07 -2.84 -21.60
N ALA A 45 -0.56 -1.63 -21.40
CA ALA A 45 0.69 -1.22 -22.02
C ALA A 45 1.92 -1.59 -21.21
N LEU A 46 1.73 -2.20 -20.03
CA LEU A 46 2.83 -2.47 -19.11
C LEU A 46 3.29 -3.91 -19.16
N ASP A 47 4.60 -4.09 -19.04
CA ASP A 47 5.21 -5.41 -18.97
C ASP A 47 6.43 -5.31 -18.04
N PRO A 48 6.42 -6.02 -16.93
CA PRO A 48 5.34 -6.89 -16.44
C PRO A 48 4.10 -6.11 -16.01
N LYS A 49 3.01 -6.83 -15.91
CA LYS A 49 1.74 -6.22 -15.48
C LYS A 49 1.82 -5.79 -14.01
N PRO A 50 1.03 -4.78 -13.61
CA PRO A 50 1.00 -4.37 -12.22
C PRO A 50 0.54 -5.51 -11.31
N THR A 51 1.00 -5.46 -10.07
CA THR A 51 0.63 -6.46 -9.07
C THR A 51 -0.89 -6.46 -8.84
N ASP A 52 -1.42 -7.67 -8.68
CA ASP A 52 -2.82 -7.89 -8.33
C ASP A 52 -2.88 -8.03 -6.80
N PHE A 53 -3.40 -7.00 -6.13
CA PHE A 53 -3.48 -7.01 -4.66
C PHE A 53 -4.66 -7.83 -4.15
N THR A 54 -5.44 -8.45 -5.03
CA THR A 54 -6.49 -9.38 -4.63
C THR A 54 -5.99 -10.81 -4.62
N SER A 55 -4.74 -11.05 -5.02
CA SER A 55 -4.16 -12.38 -5.13
C SER A 55 -3.65 -12.91 -3.79
N ALA A 56 -4.15 -14.07 -3.37
CA ALA A 56 -3.66 -14.72 -2.16
C ALA A 56 -2.18 -15.08 -2.28
N ALA A 57 -1.73 -15.46 -3.47
CA ALA A 57 -0.33 -15.82 -3.68
C ALA A 57 0.59 -14.62 -3.45
N PHE A 58 0.17 -13.42 -3.85
CA PHE A 58 0.96 -12.24 -3.60
C PHE A 58 1.13 -12.02 -2.09
N TRP A 59 0.02 -12.09 -1.34
CA TRP A 59 0.07 -11.79 0.08
C TRP A 59 0.79 -12.86 0.89
N ALA A 60 0.88 -14.08 0.37
CA ALA A 60 1.61 -15.14 1.05
C ALA A 60 3.09 -14.81 1.19
N ASP A 61 3.65 -14.07 0.21
CA ASP A 61 5.05 -13.72 0.22
C ASP A 61 5.31 -12.25 0.51
N ALA A 62 4.29 -11.43 0.61
CA ALA A 62 4.47 -9.99 0.80
C ALA A 62 4.85 -9.65 2.23
N SER A 63 5.69 -8.63 2.38
CA SER A 63 5.99 -8.08 3.70
C SER A 63 5.84 -6.58 3.63
N LYS A 64 5.53 -5.95 4.76
CA LYS A 64 5.38 -4.50 4.81
C LYS A 64 6.68 -3.77 4.46
N PRO A 65 7.87 -4.21 4.95
CA PRO A 65 9.13 -3.55 4.55
C PRO A 65 9.38 -3.60 3.05
N GLU A 66 9.03 -4.71 2.40
CA GLU A 66 9.21 -4.85 0.99
C GLU A 66 8.26 -3.94 0.22
N LEU A 67 7.00 -3.89 0.63
CA LEU A 67 6.01 -3.01 0.02
C LEU A 67 6.44 -1.55 0.17
N LYS A 68 6.92 -1.16 1.33
CA LYS A 68 7.39 0.19 1.58
C LYS A 68 8.54 0.53 0.65
N LYS A 69 9.48 -0.39 0.49
CA LYS A 69 10.63 -0.17 -0.38
C LYS A 69 10.21 0.03 -1.82
N VAL A 70 9.32 -0.82 -2.32
CA VAL A 70 8.86 -0.72 -3.71
C VAL A 70 8.11 0.58 -3.95
N ILE A 71 7.27 0.99 -3.03
CA ILE A 71 6.53 2.24 -3.17
C ILE A 71 7.48 3.43 -3.20
N LYS A 72 8.45 3.47 -2.31
CA LYS A 72 9.35 4.60 -2.20
C LYS A 72 10.38 4.66 -3.32
N THR A 73 10.89 3.53 -3.72
CA THR A 73 12.05 3.48 -4.64
C THR A 73 11.73 2.90 -6.01
N GLY A 74 10.50 2.43 -6.23
CA GLY A 74 10.15 1.75 -7.47
C GLY A 74 10.66 0.33 -7.48
N LYS A 75 10.34 -0.39 -8.53
CA LYS A 75 10.82 -1.76 -8.68
C LYS A 75 11.66 -1.84 -9.93
N PRO A 76 12.99 -2.03 -9.79
CA PRO A 76 13.89 -2.08 -10.93
C PRO A 76 13.45 -3.14 -11.95
N GLY A 77 13.58 -2.82 -13.22
CA GLY A 77 13.21 -3.75 -14.29
C GLY A 77 11.72 -3.79 -14.58
N THR A 78 10.94 -2.92 -13.95
CA THR A 78 9.49 -2.88 -14.17
C THR A 78 9.04 -1.44 -14.37
N PRO A 79 7.82 -1.22 -14.90
CA PRO A 79 7.27 0.12 -15.03
C PRO A 79 6.90 0.79 -13.71
N MET A 80 6.99 0.10 -12.58
CA MET A 80 6.63 0.68 -11.29
C MET A 80 7.57 1.82 -10.93
N ALA A 81 7.01 3.03 -10.92
CA ALA A 81 7.78 4.23 -10.63
C ALA A 81 7.98 4.43 -9.13
N PRO A 82 9.02 5.16 -8.73
CA PRO A 82 9.21 5.48 -7.33
C PRO A 82 8.33 6.65 -6.91
N PHE A 83 7.93 6.68 -5.64
CA PHE A 83 7.16 7.78 -5.08
C PHE A 83 7.88 8.31 -3.82
N PRO A 84 9.06 8.91 -3.99
CA PRO A 84 9.84 9.37 -2.84
C PRO A 84 9.17 10.52 -2.09
N GLN A 85 8.20 11.20 -2.70
CA GLN A 85 7.49 12.30 -2.10
C GLN A 85 6.49 11.86 -1.03
N LEU A 86 6.12 10.58 -1.02
CA LEU A 86 5.19 10.09 0.00
C LEU A 86 5.92 9.97 1.34
N SER A 87 5.32 10.49 2.39
CA SER A 87 5.89 10.36 3.74
C SER A 87 5.76 8.92 4.23
N ASP A 88 6.43 8.59 5.31
CA ASP A 88 6.29 7.27 5.91
C ASP A 88 4.85 7.01 6.35
N ASP A 89 4.16 8.04 6.84
CA ASP A 89 2.76 7.90 7.21
C ASP A 89 1.88 7.66 5.98
N ASP A 90 2.15 8.38 4.89
CA ASP A 90 1.42 8.17 3.64
C ASP A 90 1.59 6.74 3.16
N VAL A 91 2.79 6.21 3.22
CA VAL A 91 3.08 4.85 2.78
C VAL A 91 2.41 3.84 3.71
N ALA A 92 2.45 4.06 5.03
CA ALA A 92 1.79 3.17 5.98
C ALA A 92 0.28 3.14 5.75
N ASN A 93 -0.32 4.30 5.51
CA ASN A 93 -1.74 4.40 5.22
C ASN A 93 -2.09 3.69 3.91
N LEU A 94 -1.24 3.88 2.90
CA LEU A 94 -1.43 3.23 1.62
C LEU A 94 -1.37 1.70 1.76
N ILE A 95 -0.40 1.18 2.49
CA ILE A 95 -0.27 -0.24 2.71
C ILE A 95 -1.51 -0.79 3.45
N ALA A 96 -2.03 -0.04 4.43
CA ALA A 96 -3.25 -0.45 5.12
C ALA A 96 -4.43 -0.57 4.14
N TYR A 97 -4.51 0.35 3.19
CA TYR A 97 -5.55 0.28 2.17
C TYR A 97 -5.35 -0.94 1.26
N LEU A 98 -4.10 -1.20 0.85
CA LEU A 98 -3.82 -2.36 0.01
C LEU A 98 -4.15 -3.66 0.74
N GLU A 99 -3.88 -3.72 2.03
CA GLU A 99 -4.20 -4.91 2.83
C GLU A 99 -5.70 -5.19 2.89
N SER A 100 -6.52 -4.18 2.65
CA SER A 100 -7.97 -4.38 2.64
C SER A 100 -8.43 -5.24 1.47
N PHE A 101 -7.58 -5.43 0.45
CA PHE A 101 -7.89 -6.29 -0.68
C PHE A 101 -7.38 -7.72 -0.47
N LYS A 102 -6.67 -7.96 0.62
CA LYS A 102 -6.14 -9.27 0.91
C LYS A 102 -7.27 -10.27 1.09
N PRO A 103 -7.24 -11.42 0.41
CA PRO A 103 -8.30 -12.40 0.57
C PRO A 103 -8.35 -12.95 1.97
N SER A 104 -9.56 -13.33 2.38
CA SER A 104 -9.75 -13.97 3.66
C SER A 104 -9.09 -15.34 3.64
N ASP A 105 -8.58 -15.74 4.79
CA ASP A 105 -7.93 -17.02 4.89
C ASP A 105 -8.90 -18.16 5.14
N GLU A 106 -10.09 -18.05 4.75
CA GLU A 106 -11.00 -19.12 5.04
C GLU A 106 -10.98 -20.18 4.09
#